data_2f640178334c264fdd945cd9bd942e43
#
_entry.id   2f640178334c264fdd945cd9bd942e43
#
_cell.length_a   1.000
_cell.length_b   1.000
_cell.length_c   1.000
_cell.angle_alpha   90.00
_cell.angle_beta   90.00
_cell.angle_gamma   90.00
#
_symmetry.space_group_name_H-M   'P 1'
#
loop_
_entity.id
_entity.type
_entity.pdbx_description
1 polymer ?
#
loop_
_entity_poly.entity_id
_entity_poly.type
_entity_poly.pdbx_seq_one_letter_code
_entity_poly.pdbx_strand_id
1 'polypeptide(L)'
;MTSFNSYIDGLDLSALNEYCVNHGRLTQYAKGDYFIKAGEESQYIGFVECGYFNYMVHNSSEQKDYLTGFAFESEFVGDYPNCLSSKTSEVTIVAGTSSKVFQLTGEELRKLLDSDGMKDLKQAISDHLFSQVYTEKVATYMTTSPMILMIS
;
A
#
# COMPACT_ATOMS: atom_id res chain seq x y z
N MET A 1 1.66 -3.43 12.94
CA MET A 1 1.41 -3.68 11.52
C MET A 1 0.92 -2.42 10.85
N THR A 2 1.55 -2.01 9.80
CA THR A 2 1.32 -0.70 9.19
C THR A 2 0.87 -0.76 7.74
N SER A 3 0.25 -1.85 7.32
CA SER A 3 -0.27 -1.94 5.97
C SER A 3 -1.59 -1.19 5.84
N PHE A 4 -1.90 -0.79 4.64
CA PHE A 4 -3.18 -0.21 4.28
C PHE A 4 -4.34 -1.05 4.83
N ASN A 5 -4.22 -2.36 4.74
CA ASN A 5 -5.29 -3.28 5.10
C ASN A 5 -5.57 -3.30 6.60
N SER A 6 -4.56 -3.06 7.44
CA SER A 6 -4.74 -3.06 8.88
C SER A 6 -5.66 -1.94 9.35
N TYR A 7 -5.67 -0.82 8.64
CA TYR A 7 -6.44 0.35 9.04
C TYR A 7 -7.86 0.35 8.53
N ILE A 8 -8.13 -0.42 7.51
CA ILE A 8 -9.47 -0.50 6.94
C ILE A 8 -10.18 -1.81 7.27
N ASP A 9 -9.62 -2.56 8.23
CA ASP A 9 -10.27 -3.74 8.76
C ASP A 9 -11.66 -3.36 9.29
N GLY A 10 -12.66 -4.10 8.89
CA GLY A 10 -14.04 -3.81 9.25
C GLY A 10 -14.79 -2.95 8.25
N LEU A 11 -14.11 -2.35 7.28
CA LEU A 11 -14.78 -1.68 6.16
C LEU A 11 -15.14 -2.71 5.10
N ASP A 12 -16.27 -2.49 4.44
CA ASP A 12 -16.66 -3.38 3.34
C ASP A 12 -15.94 -2.96 2.05
N LEU A 13 -14.92 -3.74 1.70
CA LEU A 13 -14.14 -3.52 0.49
C LEU A 13 -14.53 -4.45 -0.66
N SER A 14 -15.63 -5.18 -0.53
CA SER A 14 -16.05 -6.15 -1.55
C SER A 14 -16.16 -5.53 -2.93
N ALA A 15 -16.75 -4.35 -3.02
CA ALA A 15 -16.91 -3.67 -4.30
C ALA A 15 -15.57 -3.28 -4.93
N LEU A 16 -14.62 -2.84 -4.12
CA LEU A 16 -13.28 -2.49 -4.61
C LEU A 16 -12.51 -3.73 -5.04
N ASN A 17 -12.57 -4.80 -4.26
CA ASN A 17 -11.94 -6.07 -4.60
C ASN A 17 -12.46 -6.59 -5.93
N GLU A 18 -13.78 -6.60 -6.08
CA GLU A 18 -14.44 -7.08 -7.29
C GLU A 18 -14.05 -6.23 -8.50
N TYR A 19 -14.00 -4.92 -8.33
CA TYR A 19 -13.59 -4.02 -9.41
C TYR A 19 -12.16 -4.31 -9.83
N CYS A 20 -11.24 -4.50 -8.90
CA CYS A 20 -9.84 -4.81 -9.22
C CYS A 20 -9.71 -6.11 -10.01
N VAL A 21 -10.43 -7.15 -9.59
CA VAL A 21 -10.37 -8.44 -10.26
C VAL A 21 -10.95 -8.36 -11.68
N ASN A 22 -12.04 -7.62 -11.85
CA ASN A 22 -12.73 -7.54 -13.13
C ASN A 22 -12.11 -6.56 -14.12
N HIS A 23 -11.50 -5.49 -13.63
CA HIS A 23 -11.01 -4.39 -14.48
C HIS A 23 -9.52 -4.11 -14.34
N GLY A 24 -8.87 -4.63 -13.30
CA GLY A 24 -7.45 -4.45 -13.10
C GLY A 24 -6.62 -5.24 -14.10
N ARG A 25 -5.39 -4.81 -14.30
CA ARG A 25 -4.43 -5.51 -15.15
C ARG A 25 -3.61 -6.47 -14.29
N LEU A 26 -3.66 -7.76 -14.62
CA LEU A 26 -2.88 -8.76 -13.90
C LEU A 26 -1.41 -8.60 -14.27
N THR A 27 -0.61 -8.22 -13.30
CA THR A 27 0.82 -7.94 -13.46
C THR A 27 1.63 -8.92 -12.61
N GLN A 28 2.68 -9.46 -13.18
CA GLN A 28 3.56 -10.40 -12.48
C GLN A 28 4.80 -9.68 -11.96
N TYR A 29 5.22 -10.07 -10.76
CA TYR A 29 6.45 -9.59 -10.12
C TYR A 29 7.29 -10.77 -9.69
N ALA A 30 8.57 -10.74 -10.02
CA ALA A 30 9.53 -11.69 -9.47
C ALA A 30 9.98 -11.23 -8.10
N LYS A 31 10.48 -12.14 -7.28
CA LYS A 31 11.07 -11.79 -5.99
C LYS A 31 12.11 -10.69 -6.19
N GLY A 32 12.01 -9.62 -5.42
CA GLY A 32 12.91 -8.49 -5.50
C GLY A 32 12.49 -7.39 -6.48
N ASP A 33 11.46 -7.62 -7.29
CA ASP A 33 10.95 -6.56 -8.16
C ASP A 33 10.23 -5.50 -7.34
N TYR A 34 10.35 -4.25 -7.77
CA TYR A 34 9.72 -3.13 -7.08
C TYR A 34 8.32 -2.89 -7.61
N PHE A 35 7.37 -2.75 -6.69
CA PHE A 35 6.07 -2.17 -7.02
C PHE A 35 6.21 -0.66 -7.16
N ILE A 36 6.95 -0.05 -6.22
CA ILE A 36 7.35 1.35 -6.28
C ILE A 36 8.62 1.53 -5.45
N LYS A 37 9.44 2.50 -5.83
CA LYS A 37 10.60 2.93 -5.05
C LYS A 37 10.32 4.27 -4.42
N ALA A 38 10.79 4.48 -3.19
CA ALA A 38 10.73 5.80 -2.56
C ALA A 38 11.38 6.84 -3.48
N GLY A 39 10.75 7.99 -3.60
CA GLY A 39 11.18 9.06 -4.49
C GLY A 39 10.53 9.03 -5.87
N GLU A 40 9.87 7.95 -6.24
CA GLU A 40 9.13 7.85 -7.50
C GLU A 40 7.68 8.28 -7.31
N GLU A 41 7.03 8.70 -8.39
CA GLU A 41 5.61 9.03 -8.35
C GLU A 41 4.79 7.78 -8.09
N SER A 42 3.89 7.85 -7.12
CA SER A 42 2.98 6.76 -6.80
C SER A 42 1.84 6.75 -7.80
N GLN A 43 1.78 5.74 -8.66
CA GLN A 43 0.85 5.70 -9.80
C GLN A 43 -0.17 4.57 -9.74
N TYR A 44 0.08 3.55 -8.92
CA TYR A 44 -0.73 2.34 -8.95
C TYR A 44 -1.16 1.91 -7.56
N ILE A 45 -2.30 1.24 -7.53
CA ILE A 45 -2.73 0.42 -6.41
C ILE A 45 -3.10 -0.95 -6.97
N GLY A 46 -2.96 -1.99 -6.18
CA GLY A 46 -3.29 -3.32 -6.63
C GLY A 46 -3.93 -4.18 -5.57
N PHE A 47 -4.54 -5.26 -6.03
CA PHE A 47 -5.08 -6.32 -5.20
C PHE A 47 -4.21 -7.56 -5.41
N VAL A 48 -3.62 -8.07 -4.34
CA VAL A 48 -2.65 -9.17 -4.43
C VAL A 48 -3.39 -10.48 -4.68
N GLU A 49 -3.19 -11.04 -5.86
CA GLU A 49 -3.75 -12.33 -6.25
C GLU A 49 -3.00 -13.47 -5.56
N CYS A 50 -1.67 -13.41 -5.57
CA CYS A 50 -0.82 -14.36 -4.87
C CYS A 50 0.53 -13.72 -4.57
N GLY A 51 1.23 -14.28 -3.58
CA GLY A 51 2.51 -13.75 -3.14
C GLY A 51 2.36 -12.70 -2.04
N TYR A 52 3.40 -11.89 -1.85
CA TYR A 52 3.34 -10.81 -0.87
C TYR A 52 4.39 -9.75 -1.18
N PHE A 53 4.20 -8.56 -0.59
CA PHE A 53 5.10 -7.41 -0.75
C PHE A 53 5.54 -6.90 0.61
N ASN A 54 6.77 -6.40 0.67
CA ASN A 54 7.35 -5.75 1.83
C ASN A 54 7.33 -4.24 1.65
N TYR A 55 6.97 -3.53 2.72
CA TYR A 55 7.00 -2.06 2.76
C TYR A 55 8.22 -1.64 3.53
N MET A 56 9.08 -0.82 2.91
CA MET A 56 10.35 -0.40 3.48
C MET A 56 10.44 1.12 3.49
N VAL A 57 10.95 1.68 4.58
CA VAL A 57 11.22 3.11 4.69
C VAL A 57 12.70 3.30 4.96
N HIS A 58 13.33 4.20 4.22
CA HIS A 58 14.73 4.53 4.42
C HIS A 58 14.87 5.64 5.45
N ASN A 59 15.71 5.44 6.45
CA ASN A 59 16.09 6.46 7.40
C ASN A 59 17.47 6.98 7.02
N SER A 60 17.53 8.18 6.46
CA SER A 60 18.78 8.74 5.96
C SER A 60 19.74 9.12 7.07
N SER A 61 19.26 9.44 8.27
CA SER A 61 20.11 9.74 9.41
C SER A 61 20.92 8.51 9.86
N GLU A 62 20.31 7.35 9.81
CA GLU A 62 20.91 6.08 10.24
C GLU A 62 21.45 5.27 9.07
N GLN A 63 21.15 5.69 7.83
CA GLN A 63 21.50 4.95 6.61
C GLN A 63 20.99 3.51 6.65
N LYS A 64 19.75 3.35 7.09
CA LYS A 64 19.11 2.04 7.22
C LYS A 64 17.71 2.04 6.66
N ASP A 65 17.29 0.86 6.18
CA ASP A 65 15.93 0.62 5.75
C ASP A 65 15.18 -0.13 6.85
N TYR A 66 13.96 0.32 7.10
CA TYR A 66 13.09 -0.31 8.09
C TYR A 66 11.91 -0.95 7.40
N LEU A 67 11.63 -2.20 7.78
CA LEU A 67 10.42 -2.88 7.35
C LEU A 67 9.25 -2.31 8.15
N THR A 68 8.26 -1.75 7.45
CA THR A 68 7.12 -1.10 8.10
C THR A 68 5.81 -1.84 7.92
N GLY A 69 5.76 -2.81 7.03
CA GLY A 69 4.54 -3.59 6.83
C GLY A 69 4.62 -4.53 5.67
N PHE A 70 3.50 -5.19 5.42
CA PHE A 70 3.35 -6.18 4.36
C PHE A 70 2.02 -5.98 3.65
N ALA A 71 1.95 -6.44 2.40
CA ALA A 71 0.69 -6.71 1.74
C ALA A 71 0.71 -8.19 1.35
N PHE A 72 -0.24 -8.94 1.90
CA PHE A 72 -0.36 -10.37 1.65
C PHE A 72 -1.43 -10.69 0.61
N GLU A 73 -1.55 -11.98 0.26
CA GLU A 73 -2.59 -12.45 -0.63
C GLU A 73 -3.97 -11.95 -0.19
N SER A 74 -4.76 -11.52 -1.14
CA SER A 74 -6.10 -10.94 -0.93
C SER A 74 -6.10 -9.61 -0.19
N GLU A 75 -4.96 -8.96 -0.11
CA GLU A 75 -4.84 -7.60 0.46
C GLU A 75 -4.45 -6.61 -0.63
N PHE A 76 -4.60 -5.32 -0.33
CA PHE A 76 -4.20 -4.27 -1.25
C PHE A 76 -2.73 -3.93 -1.08
N VAL A 77 -2.09 -3.54 -2.19
CA VAL A 77 -0.71 -3.08 -2.23
C VAL A 77 -0.65 -1.73 -2.93
N GLY A 78 0.09 -0.80 -2.37
CA GLY A 78 0.29 0.52 -2.94
C GLY A 78 0.56 1.57 -1.88
N ASP A 79 0.94 2.77 -2.33
CA ASP A 79 1.15 3.91 -1.45
C ASP A 79 -0.09 4.79 -1.50
N TYR A 80 -1.06 4.45 -0.70
CA TYR A 80 -2.31 5.19 -0.57
C TYR A 80 -2.18 6.20 0.59
N PRO A 81 -2.63 7.45 0.48
CA PRO A 81 -3.41 8.01 -0.65
C PRO A 81 -2.57 8.67 -1.74
N ASN A 82 -1.26 8.63 -1.68
CA ASN A 82 -0.39 9.30 -2.65
C ASN A 82 -0.66 8.88 -4.09
N CYS A 83 -1.06 7.63 -4.30
CA CYS A 83 -1.36 7.13 -5.64
C CYS A 83 -2.57 7.83 -6.29
N LEU A 84 -3.44 8.46 -5.51
CA LEU A 84 -4.61 9.17 -6.04
C LEU A 84 -4.24 10.46 -6.76
N SER A 85 -3.10 11.04 -6.45
CA SER A 85 -2.67 12.33 -7.00
C SER A 85 -1.25 12.29 -7.54
N SER A 86 -0.72 11.11 -7.79
CA SER A 86 0.63 10.87 -8.32
C SER A 86 1.72 11.57 -7.51
N LYS A 87 1.52 11.65 -6.21
CA LYS A 87 2.53 12.23 -5.33
C LYS A 87 3.70 11.26 -5.17
N THR A 88 4.85 11.81 -4.85
CA THR A 88 6.07 11.05 -4.62
C THR A 88 5.89 10.11 -3.43
N SER A 89 6.24 8.86 -3.61
CA SER A 89 6.17 7.88 -2.54
C SER A 89 7.31 8.06 -1.54
N GLU A 90 7.00 7.90 -0.27
CA GLU A 90 8.00 7.87 0.80
C GLU A 90 8.38 6.44 1.16
N VAL A 91 7.70 5.47 0.57
CA VAL A 91 7.90 4.06 0.89
C VAL A 91 8.37 3.31 -0.35
N THR A 92 9.24 2.33 -0.15
CA THR A 92 9.62 1.36 -1.18
C THR A 92 8.83 0.09 -0.94
N ILE A 93 8.17 -0.40 -1.98
CA ILE A 93 7.39 -1.63 -1.90
C ILE A 93 8.00 -2.64 -2.85
N VAL A 94 8.42 -3.78 -2.32
CA VAL A 94 9.17 -4.79 -3.06
C VAL A 94 8.55 -6.16 -2.89
N ALA A 95 8.48 -6.92 -3.97
CA ALA A 95 7.94 -8.28 -3.92
C ALA A 95 8.86 -9.19 -3.08
N GLY A 96 8.29 -9.82 -2.07
CA GLY A 96 9.02 -10.74 -1.21
C GLY A 96 9.13 -12.15 -1.78
N THR A 97 8.33 -12.44 -2.79
CA THR A 97 8.33 -13.69 -3.52
C THR A 97 7.73 -13.45 -4.91
N SER A 98 7.70 -14.46 -5.74
CA SER A 98 6.96 -14.38 -7.01
C SER A 98 5.51 -14.03 -6.72
N SER A 99 5.02 -12.96 -7.31
CA SER A 99 3.71 -12.40 -6.95
C SER A 99 2.93 -11.98 -8.18
N LYS A 100 1.60 -11.95 -8.04
CA LYS A 100 0.70 -11.44 -9.08
C LYS A 100 -0.27 -10.47 -8.45
N VAL A 101 -0.53 -9.37 -9.16
CA VAL A 101 -1.34 -8.26 -8.67
C VAL A 101 -2.30 -7.81 -9.75
N PHE A 102 -3.57 -7.63 -9.39
CA PHE A 102 -4.51 -6.91 -10.26
C PHE A 102 -4.32 -5.42 -10.01
N GLN A 103 -3.77 -4.69 -10.98
CA GLN A 103 -3.40 -3.29 -10.83
C GLN A 103 -4.41 -2.33 -11.45
N LEU A 104 -4.65 -1.24 -10.73
CA LEU A 104 -5.34 -0.06 -11.22
C LEU A 104 -4.39 1.12 -11.15
N THR A 105 -4.57 2.08 -12.07
CA THR A 105 -3.88 3.37 -11.90
C THR A 105 -4.55 4.15 -10.77
N GLY A 106 -3.81 5.08 -10.18
CA GLY A 106 -4.38 5.97 -9.17
C GLY A 106 -5.55 6.78 -9.72
N GLU A 107 -5.49 7.17 -11.00
CA GLU A 107 -6.59 7.87 -11.65
C GLU A 107 -7.85 7.00 -11.74
N GLU A 108 -7.70 5.74 -12.14
CA GLU A 108 -8.83 4.81 -12.18
C GLU A 108 -9.44 4.62 -10.80
N LEU A 109 -8.60 4.48 -9.77
CA LEU A 109 -9.07 4.37 -8.40
C LEU A 109 -9.81 5.62 -7.95
N ARG A 110 -9.26 6.80 -8.26
CA ARG A 110 -9.90 8.07 -7.90
C ARG A 110 -11.28 8.20 -8.53
N LYS A 111 -11.40 7.86 -9.80
CA LYS A 111 -12.69 7.89 -10.50
C LYS A 111 -13.70 6.92 -9.88
N LEU A 112 -13.23 5.72 -9.53
CA LEU A 112 -14.08 4.74 -8.88
C LEU A 112 -14.58 5.25 -7.53
N LEU A 113 -13.69 5.80 -6.71
CA LEU A 113 -14.04 6.29 -5.38
C LEU A 113 -14.95 7.53 -5.43
N ASP A 114 -14.91 8.29 -6.52
CA ASP A 114 -15.77 9.43 -6.73
C ASP A 114 -17.14 9.05 -7.34
N SER A 115 -17.32 7.79 -7.72
CA SER A 115 -18.56 7.31 -8.28
C SER A 115 -19.65 7.19 -7.21
N ASP A 116 -20.90 7.17 -7.65
CA ASP A 116 -22.05 7.01 -6.77
C ASP A 116 -21.94 5.68 -6.01
N GLY A 117 -22.25 5.74 -4.72
CA GLY A 117 -22.18 4.57 -3.84
C GLY A 117 -20.81 4.33 -3.21
N MET A 118 -19.79 5.07 -3.63
CA MET A 118 -18.43 4.92 -3.09
C MET A 118 -18.00 6.10 -2.21
N LYS A 119 -18.79 7.16 -2.14
CA LYS A 119 -18.40 8.38 -1.41
C LYS A 119 -18.16 8.15 0.07
N ASP A 120 -19.02 7.39 0.71
CA ASP A 120 -18.90 7.10 2.14
C ASP A 120 -17.66 6.26 2.41
N LEU A 121 -17.40 5.28 1.55
CA LEU A 121 -16.19 4.45 1.65
C LEU A 121 -14.93 5.29 1.45
N LYS A 122 -14.93 6.16 0.45
CA LYS A 122 -13.80 7.06 0.20
C LYS A 122 -13.51 7.93 1.42
N GLN A 123 -14.54 8.54 2.00
CA GLN A 123 -14.38 9.40 3.16
C GLN A 123 -13.86 8.61 4.36
N ALA A 124 -14.43 7.45 4.61
CA ALA A 124 -14.03 6.60 5.72
C ALA A 124 -12.57 6.14 5.59
N ILE A 125 -12.15 5.74 4.39
CA ILE A 125 -10.77 5.34 4.14
C ILE A 125 -9.84 6.53 4.34
N SER A 126 -10.17 7.68 3.78
CA SER A 126 -9.33 8.87 3.87
C SER A 126 -9.14 9.32 5.32
N ASP A 127 -10.21 9.39 6.09
CA ASP A 127 -10.15 9.81 7.48
C ASP A 127 -9.36 8.81 8.31
N HIS A 128 -9.64 7.54 8.12
CA HIS A 128 -9.02 6.48 8.89
C HIS A 128 -7.53 6.37 8.61
N LEU A 129 -7.16 6.34 7.33
CA LEU A 129 -5.76 6.22 6.93
C LEU A 129 -4.95 7.43 7.29
N PHE A 130 -5.49 8.63 7.11
CA PHE A 130 -4.75 9.85 7.40
C PHE A 130 -4.31 9.87 8.86
N SER A 131 -5.21 9.50 9.76
CA SER A 131 -4.90 9.44 11.17
C SER A 131 -3.96 8.29 11.52
N GLN A 132 -4.27 7.10 11.06
CA GLN A 132 -3.55 5.88 11.44
C GLN A 132 -2.16 5.78 10.83
N VAL A 133 -2.04 6.09 9.56
CA VAL A 133 -0.74 6.03 8.87
C VAL A 133 0.24 7.01 9.50
N TYR A 134 -0.21 8.22 9.82
CA TYR A 134 0.64 9.20 10.48
C TYR A 134 1.11 8.69 11.84
N THR A 135 0.20 8.19 12.65
CA THR A 135 0.51 7.66 13.98
C THR A 135 1.51 6.53 13.91
N GLU A 136 1.29 5.59 13.01
CA GLU A 136 2.17 4.44 12.80
C GLU A 136 3.56 4.86 12.35
N LYS A 137 3.64 5.81 11.43
CA LYS A 137 4.90 6.32 10.93
C LYS A 137 5.72 6.95 12.05
N VAL A 138 5.10 7.80 12.85
CA VAL A 138 5.76 8.43 13.99
C VAL A 138 6.22 7.36 14.97
N ALA A 139 5.37 6.41 15.29
CA ALA A 139 5.73 5.33 16.20
C ALA A 139 6.91 4.52 15.67
N THR A 140 6.93 4.22 14.37
CA THR A 140 8.03 3.49 13.74
C THR A 140 9.35 4.23 13.89
N TYR A 141 9.37 5.54 13.64
CA TYR A 141 10.58 6.34 13.78
C TYR A 141 11.02 6.48 15.24
N MET A 142 10.09 6.62 16.15
CA MET A 142 10.40 6.80 17.56
C MET A 142 10.88 5.51 18.21
N THR A 143 10.37 4.39 17.81
CA THR A 143 10.75 3.12 18.39
C THR A 143 12.00 2.52 17.76
N THR A 144 12.27 2.77 16.49
CA THR A 144 13.44 2.32 15.73
C THR A 144 14.19 1.17 16.39
N SER A 145 13.44 0.18 16.83
CA SER A 145 14.03 -0.88 17.63
C SER A 145 14.76 -1.87 16.72
N PRO A 146 15.82 -2.50 17.25
CA PRO A 146 16.51 -3.55 16.50
C PRO A 146 15.57 -4.69 16.09
N MET A 147 14.48 -4.88 16.82
CA MET A 147 13.51 -5.93 16.49
C MET A 147 12.85 -5.72 15.14
N ILE A 148 12.59 -4.47 14.77
CA ILE A 148 12.01 -4.16 13.46
C ILE A 148 12.99 -4.55 12.36
N LEU A 149 14.27 -4.28 12.58
CA LEU A 149 15.31 -4.64 11.62
C LEU A 149 15.49 -6.14 11.49
N MET A 150 15.32 -6.87 12.57
CA MET A 150 15.49 -8.32 12.57
C MET A 150 14.41 -9.05 11.79
N ILE A 151 13.26 -8.42 11.63
CA ILE A 151 12.15 -8.97 10.84
C ILE A 151 12.46 -8.82 9.34
N SER A 152 13.18 -7.79 8.98
CA SER A 152 13.59 -7.59 7.60
C SER A 152 14.72 -8.58 7.22
#